data_2e6ae4551b8295fd832be18e40fdc9f0
#
_entry.id   2e6ae4551b8295fd832be18e40fdc9f0
#
_cell.length_a   1.000
_cell.length_b   1.000
_cell.length_c   1.000
_cell.angle_alpha   90.00
_cell.angle_beta   90.00
_cell.angle_gamma   90.00
#
_symmetry.space_group_name_H-M   'P 1'
#
loop_
_entity.id
_entity.type
_entity.pdbx_description
1 polymer ?
#
loop_
_entity_poly.entity_id
_entity_poly.type
_entity_poly.pdbx_seq_one_letter_code
_entity_poly.pdbx_strand_id
1 'polypeptide(L)'
;VASILLTGFEPYGGRGINPAHETMRALDGRVIEGFTVVGRGLPVSLREVRSRLPQLIEDIKPSAVICLGLWPGEAAIRLERIGINVVDYEIPDNDGALVNDGAVASNGQEARLATLPLREIEAALLDQGTPARISSTAGTFLCNACLFTVLDVLAARAPQVPAGFIHLPYVPSQVAELIKAMRSEAALEFHQRADIASMELSRIVNAVETAIAVTLKGRVRA
;
A
#
# COMPACT_ATOMS: atom_id res chain seq x y z
N VAL A 1 17.23 -5.16 -16.90
CA VAL A 1 17.08 -3.74 -16.52
C VAL A 1 16.71 -3.73 -15.05
N ALA A 2 17.46 -2.96 -14.23
CA ALA A 2 17.18 -2.83 -12.82
C ALA A 2 15.76 -2.24 -12.64
N SER A 3 14.94 -2.88 -11.81
CA SER A 3 13.53 -2.51 -11.64
C SER A 3 13.10 -2.53 -10.19
N ILE A 4 12.01 -1.84 -9.89
CA ILE A 4 11.26 -1.97 -8.66
C ILE A 4 9.86 -2.49 -8.96
N LEU A 5 9.30 -3.29 -8.06
CA LEU A 5 7.89 -3.68 -8.10
C LEU A 5 7.07 -2.70 -7.28
N LEU A 6 6.10 -2.04 -7.92
CA LEU A 6 5.12 -1.19 -7.27
C LEU A 6 3.74 -1.83 -7.42
N THR A 7 3.11 -2.23 -6.33
CA THR A 7 1.74 -2.79 -6.41
C THR A 7 0.71 -1.82 -5.87
N GLY A 8 -0.50 -1.86 -6.43
CA GLY A 8 -1.64 -1.08 -5.94
C GLY A 8 -2.90 -1.93 -5.99
N PHE A 9 -3.68 -1.93 -4.91
CA PHE A 9 -4.95 -2.65 -4.86
C PHE A 9 -6.00 -2.02 -5.78
N GLU A 10 -6.76 -2.87 -6.44
CA GLU A 10 -7.94 -2.50 -7.22
C GLU A 10 -9.04 -1.87 -6.34
N PRO A 11 -10.06 -1.22 -6.94
CA PRO A 11 -11.23 -0.75 -6.20
C PRO A 11 -11.95 -1.88 -5.44
N TYR A 12 -12.47 -1.57 -4.26
CA TYR A 12 -13.22 -2.50 -3.41
C TYR A 12 -14.35 -1.80 -2.64
N GLY A 13 -15.24 -2.56 -2.04
CA GLY A 13 -16.32 -2.05 -1.21
C GLY A 13 -17.27 -1.11 -1.96
N GLY A 14 -17.58 -1.40 -3.23
CA GLY A 14 -18.46 -0.59 -4.07
C GLY A 14 -17.88 0.73 -4.56
N ARG A 15 -16.59 1.01 -4.31
CA ARG A 15 -15.90 2.24 -4.76
C ARG A 15 -15.43 2.08 -6.20
N GLY A 16 -15.58 3.13 -7.01
CA GLY A 16 -15.12 3.15 -8.41
C GLY A 16 -13.63 3.43 -8.58
N ILE A 17 -12.95 3.96 -7.56
CA ILE A 17 -11.54 4.39 -7.60
C ILE A 17 -10.81 3.86 -6.37
N ASN A 18 -9.53 3.49 -6.56
CA ASN A 18 -8.60 3.25 -5.46
C ASN A 18 -7.32 4.09 -5.69
N PRO A 19 -6.95 5.03 -4.79
CA PRO A 19 -5.75 5.84 -4.93
C PRO A 19 -4.48 5.02 -5.12
N ALA A 20 -4.42 3.83 -4.52
CA ALA A 20 -3.30 2.91 -4.67
C ALA A 20 -3.15 2.43 -6.12
N HIS A 21 -4.25 2.07 -6.76
CA HIS A 21 -4.27 1.65 -8.16
C HIS A 21 -3.89 2.80 -9.10
N GLU A 22 -4.49 3.97 -8.89
CA GLU A 22 -4.21 5.15 -9.72
C GLU A 22 -2.76 5.63 -9.58
N THR A 23 -2.21 5.63 -8.37
CA THR A 23 -0.81 5.98 -8.12
C THR A 23 0.15 4.98 -8.78
N MET A 24 -0.13 3.69 -8.63
CA MET A 24 0.66 2.63 -9.29
C MET A 24 0.65 2.83 -10.80
N ARG A 25 -0.51 3.05 -11.42
CA ARG A 25 -0.63 3.29 -12.87
C ARG A 25 0.11 4.55 -13.33
N ALA A 26 0.06 5.63 -12.55
CA ALA A 26 0.72 6.88 -12.88
C ALA A 26 2.25 6.77 -12.85
N LEU A 27 2.79 5.82 -12.07
CA LEU A 27 4.23 5.59 -11.93
C LEU A 27 4.74 4.43 -12.78
N ASP A 28 3.88 3.57 -13.32
CA ASP A 28 4.30 2.42 -14.14
C ASP A 28 5.11 2.87 -15.37
N GLY A 29 6.22 2.21 -15.60
CA GLY A 29 7.16 2.52 -16.68
C GLY A 29 8.07 3.73 -16.43
N ARG A 30 7.86 4.53 -15.37
CA ARG A 30 8.78 5.63 -15.03
C ARG A 30 10.15 5.10 -14.61
N VAL A 31 11.16 5.89 -14.87
CA VAL A 31 12.54 5.63 -14.42
C VAL A 31 12.88 6.57 -13.28
N ILE A 32 13.12 6.03 -12.09
CA ILE A 32 13.44 6.77 -10.86
C ILE A 32 14.78 6.27 -10.35
N GLU A 33 15.74 7.16 -10.10
CA GLU A 33 17.13 6.81 -9.70
C GLU A 33 17.76 5.75 -10.63
N GLY A 34 17.30 5.70 -11.89
CA GLY A 34 17.78 4.75 -12.90
C GLY A 34 17.16 3.35 -12.83
N PHE A 35 16.15 3.14 -12.02
CA PHE A 35 15.37 1.90 -11.94
C PHE A 35 14.00 2.09 -12.60
N THR A 36 13.58 1.11 -13.39
CA THR A 36 12.25 1.14 -14.00
C THR A 36 11.21 0.70 -12.99
N VAL A 37 10.16 1.50 -12.80
CA VAL A 37 9.00 1.12 -11.99
C VAL A 37 8.16 0.12 -12.79
N VAL A 38 7.94 -1.06 -12.23
CA VAL A 38 7.06 -2.10 -12.76
C VAL A 38 5.79 -2.13 -11.92
N GLY A 39 4.76 -1.43 -12.42
CA GLY A 39 3.46 -1.34 -11.77
C GLY A 39 2.62 -2.60 -11.95
N ARG A 40 2.00 -3.11 -10.89
CA ARG A 40 1.07 -4.26 -10.97
C ARG A 40 -0.13 -4.05 -10.08
N GLY A 41 -1.33 -4.13 -10.69
CA GLY A 41 -2.59 -4.17 -9.94
C GLY A 41 -2.74 -5.48 -9.16
N LEU A 42 -3.19 -5.39 -7.92
CA LEU A 42 -3.53 -6.55 -7.10
C LEU A 42 -5.04 -6.59 -6.86
N PRO A 43 -5.70 -7.71 -7.16
CA PRO A 43 -7.07 -7.92 -6.73
C PRO A 43 -7.19 -7.85 -5.20
N VAL A 44 -8.32 -7.33 -4.72
CA VAL A 44 -8.63 -7.33 -3.29
C VAL A 44 -9.12 -8.74 -2.91
N SER A 45 -8.19 -9.68 -2.84
CA SER A 45 -8.42 -11.10 -2.60
C SER A 45 -7.23 -11.71 -1.86
N LEU A 46 -7.50 -12.40 -0.75
CA LEU A 46 -6.47 -13.07 0.03
C LEU A 46 -5.78 -14.19 -0.77
N ARG A 47 -6.55 -14.92 -1.56
CA ARG A 47 -6.04 -15.96 -2.44
C ARG A 47 -5.03 -15.37 -3.44
N GLU A 48 -5.36 -14.25 -4.07
CA GLU A 48 -4.50 -13.58 -5.05
C GLU A 48 -3.24 -12.98 -4.39
N VAL A 49 -3.37 -12.37 -3.22
CA VAL A 49 -2.22 -11.87 -2.46
C VAL A 49 -1.23 -13.02 -2.18
N ARG A 50 -1.72 -14.16 -1.70
CA ARG A 50 -0.88 -15.33 -1.36
C ARG A 50 -0.22 -16.00 -2.56
N SER A 51 -0.87 -16.02 -3.72
CA SER A 51 -0.36 -16.70 -4.91
C SER A 51 0.40 -15.76 -5.85
N ARG A 52 -0.19 -14.61 -6.17
CA ARG A 52 0.30 -13.72 -7.22
C ARG A 52 1.49 -12.88 -6.78
N LEU A 53 1.51 -12.43 -5.53
CA LEU A 53 2.59 -11.56 -5.05
C LEU A 53 3.95 -12.29 -5.01
N PRO A 54 4.07 -13.53 -4.49
CA PRO A 54 5.31 -14.30 -4.59
C PRO A 54 5.75 -14.56 -6.04
N GLN A 55 4.79 -14.81 -6.95
CA GLN A 55 5.08 -15.03 -8.36
C GLN A 55 5.63 -13.76 -9.04
N LEU A 56 5.03 -12.59 -8.77
CA LEU A 56 5.53 -11.32 -9.29
C LEU A 56 6.97 -11.02 -8.83
N ILE A 57 7.30 -11.33 -7.58
CA ILE A 57 8.65 -11.15 -7.04
C ILE A 57 9.64 -12.08 -7.77
N GLU A 58 9.26 -13.32 -8.02
CA GLU A 58 10.11 -14.30 -8.73
C GLU A 58 10.33 -13.92 -10.19
N ASP A 59 9.28 -13.48 -10.89
CA ASP A 59 9.35 -13.16 -12.32
C ASP A 59 10.11 -11.86 -12.58
N ILE A 60 9.90 -10.84 -11.75
CA ILE A 60 10.47 -9.49 -11.93
C ILE A 60 11.87 -9.39 -11.31
N LYS A 61 12.13 -10.11 -10.22
CA LYS A 61 13.39 -10.03 -9.44
C LYS A 61 13.73 -8.57 -9.09
N PRO A 62 12.83 -7.86 -8.44
CA PRO A 62 12.97 -6.42 -8.25
C PRO A 62 14.07 -6.06 -7.26
N SER A 63 14.65 -4.87 -7.43
CA SER A 63 15.64 -4.29 -6.49
C SER A 63 14.99 -3.69 -5.25
N ALA A 64 13.68 -3.43 -5.28
CA ALA A 64 12.84 -3.02 -4.16
C ALA A 64 11.37 -3.38 -4.43
N VAL A 65 10.58 -3.56 -3.37
CA VAL A 65 9.13 -3.81 -3.47
C VAL A 65 8.38 -2.80 -2.60
N ILE A 66 7.49 -2.03 -3.19
CA ILE A 66 6.60 -1.11 -2.47
C ILE A 66 5.15 -1.47 -2.80
N CYS A 67 4.38 -1.77 -1.78
CA CYS A 67 2.96 -2.05 -1.92
C CYS A 67 2.13 -0.86 -1.46
N LEU A 68 1.04 -0.57 -2.16
CA LEU A 68 0.16 0.55 -1.89
C LEU A 68 -1.25 0.08 -1.53
N GLY A 69 -1.87 0.77 -0.59
CA GLY A 69 -3.28 0.57 -0.22
C GLY A 69 -3.94 1.86 0.23
N LEU A 70 -5.26 1.86 0.29
CA LEU A 70 -6.05 2.95 0.83
C LEU A 70 -6.27 2.74 2.34
N TRP A 71 -6.04 3.78 3.15
CA TRP A 71 -6.52 3.84 4.53
C TRP A 71 -7.63 4.90 4.63
N PRO A 72 -8.88 4.48 4.77
CA PRO A 72 -10.02 5.41 4.90
C PRO A 72 -9.86 6.38 6.07
N GLY A 73 -10.19 7.66 5.85
CA GLY A 73 -10.17 8.67 6.90
C GLY A 73 -8.78 9.21 7.28
N GLU A 74 -7.72 8.75 6.65
CA GLU A 74 -6.36 9.24 6.91
C GLU A 74 -6.09 10.56 6.16
N ALA A 75 -5.40 11.48 6.82
CA ALA A 75 -5.00 12.77 6.25
C ALA A 75 -3.52 12.82 5.83
N ALA A 76 -2.77 11.78 6.14
CA ALA A 76 -1.33 11.70 5.93
C ALA A 76 -0.95 10.41 5.19
N ILE A 77 0.20 10.41 4.53
CA ILE A 77 0.82 9.18 4.02
C ILE A 77 1.28 8.33 5.21
N ARG A 78 0.86 7.07 5.27
CA ARG A 78 1.27 6.16 6.35
C ARG A 78 2.32 5.19 5.84
N LEU A 79 3.47 5.18 6.49
CA LEU A 79 4.58 4.27 6.23
C LEU A 79 4.48 3.11 7.22
N GLU A 80 4.03 1.96 6.77
CA GLU A 80 3.74 0.83 7.65
C GLU A 80 5.03 0.13 8.08
N ARG A 81 5.24 0.03 9.40
CA ARG A 81 6.45 -0.53 10.00
C ARG A 81 6.43 -2.04 10.12
N ILE A 82 5.25 -2.63 10.31
CA ILE A 82 5.11 -4.03 10.69
C ILE A 82 3.91 -4.66 10.00
N GLY A 83 4.11 -5.86 9.46
CA GLY A 83 3.06 -6.77 9.04
C GLY A 83 2.94 -7.93 10.05
N ILE A 84 1.73 -8.24 10.47
CA ILE A 84 1.44 -9.34 11.39
C ILE A 84 0.82 -10.54 10.65
N ASN A 85 1.06 -11.74 11.16
CA ASN A 85 0.55 -12.97 10.56
C ASN A 85 -0.91 -13.25 10.97
N VAL A 86 -1.76 -12.21 10.84
CA VAL A 86 -3.18 -12.28 11.19
C VAL A 86 -4.00 -11.74 10.03
N VAL A 87 -5.08 -12.44 9.70
CA VAL A 87 -6.17 -11.95 8.85
C VAL A 87 -7.50 -12.06 9.62
N ASP A 88 -8.18 -10.93 9.74
CA ASP A 88 -9.46 -10.83 10.43
C ASP A 88 -10.27 -9.72 9.77
N TYR A 89 -11.37 -10.10 9.11
CA TYR A 89 -12.11 -9.25 8.18
C TYR A 89 -13.47 -8.86 8.74
N GLU A 90 -13.74 -7.57 8.77
CA GLU A 90 -15.07 -7.03 9.06
C GLU A 90 -15.99 -7.04 7.82
N ILE A 91 -15.41 -7.07 6.62
CA ILE A 91 -16.14 -7.11 5.34
C ILE A 91 -15.50 -8.16 4.42
N PRO A 92 -16.28 -8.84 3.56
CA PRO A 92 -15.72 -9.79 2.62
C PRO A 92 -14.76 -9.12 1.63
N ASP A 93 -13.78 -9.88 1.16
CA ASP A 93 -12.94 -9.48 0.03
C ASP A 93 -13.70 -9.54 -1.31
N ASN A 94 -13.06 -9.19 -2.43
CA ASN A 94 -13.74 -9.19 -3.74
C ASN A 94 -14.08 -10.60 -4.25
N ASP A 95 -13.52 -11.66 -3.68
CA ASP A 95 -13.93 -13.05 -3.94
C ASP A 95 -15.12 -13.49 -3.06
N GLY A 96 -15.59 -12.63 -2.15
CA GLY A 96 -16.63 -12.92 -1.18
C GLY A 96 -16.13 -13.69 0.05
N ALA A 97 -14.83 -13.86 0.21
CA ALA A 97 -14.26 -14.53 1.38
C ALA A 97 -14.28 -13.62 2.61
N LEU A 98 -14.76 -14.16 3.72
CA LEU A 98 -14.71 -13.56 5.04
C LEU A 98 -13.86 -14.48 5.94
N VAL A 99 -12.81 -13.94 6.52
CA VAL A 99 -11.86 -14.70 7.36
C VAL A 99 -11.81 -14.07 8.73
N ASN A 100 -11.97 -14.87 9.77
CA ASN A 100 -11.89 -14.46 11.17
C ASN A 100 -10.74 -15.21 11.85
N ASP A 101 -9.90 -14.48 12.56
CA ASP A 101 -8.78 -15.02 13.34
C ASP A 101 -7.87 -16.01 12.56
N GLY A 102 -7.69 -15.76 11.25
CA GLY A 102 -6.86 -16.59 10.39
C GLY A 102 -5.39 -16.15 10.38
N ALA A 103 -4.51 -17.02 9.87
CA ALA A 103 -3.11 -16.68 9.62
C ALA A 103 -2.92 -16.27 8.15
N VAL A 104 -2.04 -15.29 7.87
CA VAL A 104 -1.61 -14.95 6.49
C VAL A 104 -0.83 -16.14 5.90
N ALA A 105 0.09 -16.71 6.66
CA ALA A 105 0.86 -17.88 6.28
C ALA A 105 0.87 -18.89 7.42
N SER A 106 0.56 -20.18 7.12
CA SER A 106 0.41 -21.25 8.13
C SER A 106 1.69 -21.57 8.92
N ASN A 107 2.86 -21.34 8.32
CA ASN A 107 4.17 -21.61 8.93
C ASN A 107 5.03 -20.34 9.04
N GLY A 108 4.41 -19.16 8.95
CA GLY A 108 5.10 -17.87 9.06
C GLY A 108 5.43 -17.49 10.49
N GLN A 109 6.34 -16.55 10.67
CA GLN A 109 6.54 -15.89 11.96
C GLN A 109 5.30 -15.08 12.33
N GLU A 110 5.16 -14.71 13.61
CA GLU A 110 4.02 -13.90 14.07
C GLU A 110 3.99 -12.49 13.45
N ALA A 111 5.17 -11.93 13.15
CA ALA A 111 5.30 -10.60 12.55
C ALA A 111 6.58 -10.43 11.74
N ARG A 112 6.56 -9.47 10.80
CA ARG A 112 7.71 -9.05 9.99
C ARG A 112 7.83 -7.53 10.00
N LEU A 113 9.05 -7.02 10.17
CA LEU A 113 9.32 -5.59 10.05
C LEU A 113 9.58 -5.21 8.59
N ALA A 114 9.02 -4.07 8.17
CA ALA A 114 9.35 -3.45 6.90
C ALA A 114 10.85 -3.11 6.82
N THR A 115 11.42 -3.27 5.63
CA THR A 115 12.85 -3.03 5.39
C THR A 115 13.11 -1.77 4.55
N LEU A 116 12.06 -0.99 4.26
CA LEU A 116 12.19 0.35 3.68
C LEU A 116 12.86 1.31 4.69
N PRO A 117 13.60 2.32 4.22
CA PRO A 117 14.19 3.37 5.07
C PRO A 117 13.11 4.36 5.54
N LEU A 118 12.21 3.89 6.44
CA LEU A 118 10.98 4.62 6.81
C LEU A 118 11.25 6.02 7.36
N ARG A 119 12.32 6.20 8.15
CA ARG A 119 12.64 7.51 8.75
C ARG A 119 13.12 8.51 7.72
N GLU A 120 13.93 8.06 6.78
CA GLU A 120 14.42 8.88 5.68
C GLU A 120 13.29 9.26 4.72
N ILE A 121 12.38 8.33 4.47
CA ILE A 121 11.17 8.60 3.66
C ILE A 121 10.28 9.62 4.38
N GLU A 122 9.99 9.41 5.66
CA GLU A 122 9.18 10.32 6.48
C GLU A 122 9.76 11.74 6.45
N ALA A 123 11.06 11.88 6.72
CA ALA A 123 11.75 13.17 6.71
C ALA A 123 11.65 13.86 5.32
N ALA A 124 11.95 13.14 4.24
CA ALA A 124 11.87 13.69 2.89
C ALA A 124 10.46 14.16 2.51
N LEU A 125 9.42 13.43 2.94
CA LEU A 125 8.03 13.83 2.69
C LEU A 125 7.63 15.08 3.48
N LEU A 126 8.03 15.14 4.75
CA LEU A 126 7.77 16.30 5.61
C LEU A 126 8.49 17.56 5.10
N ASP A 127 9.74 17.43 4.65
CA ASP A 127 10.51 18.54 4.06
C ASP A 127 9.86 19.09 2.78
N GLN A 128 9.12 18.25 2.04
CA GLN A 128 8.34 18.65 0.87
C GLN A 128 6.94 19.20 1.22
N GLY A 129 6.63 19.33 2.51
CA GLY A 129 5.30 19.76 2.98
C GLY A 129 4.20 18.71 2.74
N THR A 130 4.55 17.44 2.57
CA THR A 130 3.58 16.35 2.47
C THR A 130 3.43 15.68 3.82
N PRO A 131 2.23 15.71 4.44
CA PRO A 131 1.99 15.04 5.71
C PRO A 131 2.30 13.54 5.61
N ALA A 132 3.18 13.05 6.46
CA ALA A 132 3.56 11.65 6.51
C ALA A 132 3.83 11.22 7.95
N ARG A 133 3.63 9.95 8.25
CA ARG A 133 3.94 9.34 9.55
C ARG A 133 4.27 7.87 9.44
N ILE A 134 5.11 7.39 10.34
CA ILE A 134 5.32 5.95 10.52
C ILE A 134 4.16 5.38 11.33
N SER A 135 3.61 4.28 10.84
CA SER A 135 2.51 3.55 11.47
C SER A 135 2.98 2.19 11.97
N SER A 136 2.42 1.74 13.07
CA SER A 136 2.72 0.43 13.66
C SER A 136 1.61 -0.60 13.47
N THR A 137 0.68 -0.34 12.54
CA THR A 137 -0.35 -1.32 12.16
C THR A 137 -0.89 -1.04 10.77
N ALA A 138 -0.89 -2.06 9.92
CA ALA A 138 -1.56 -2.06 8.62
C ALA A 138 -2.99 -2.64 8.70
N GLY A 139 -3.53 -2.76 9.91
CA GLY A 139 -4.81 -3.44 10.17
C GLY A 139 -4.68 -4.96 10.11
N THR A 140 -5.80 -5.63 9.85
CA THR A 140 -5.89 -7.10 9.73
C THR A 140 -6.54 -7.53 8.41
N PHE A 141 -6.85 -6.58 7.54
CA PHE A 141 -7.37 -6.85 6.20
C PHE A 141 -6.23 -7.10 5.19
N LEU A 142 -6.51 -7.01 3.91
CA LEU A 142 -5.58 -7.39 2.83
C LEU A 142 -4.32 -6.54 2.74
N CYS A 143 -4.33 -5.31 3.24
CA CYS A 143 -3.13 -4.47 3.29
C CYS A 143 -2.07 -5.08 4.20
N ASN A 144 -2.47 -5.55 5.37
CA ASN A 144 -1.59 -6.28 6.28
C ASN A 144 -1.16 -7.63 5.68
N ALA A 145 -2.09 -8.38 5.08
CA ALA A 145 -1.76 -9.64 4.43
C ALA A 145 -0.72 -9.45 3.29
N CYS A 146 -0.86 -8.39 2.50
CA CYS A 146 0.09 -8.03 1.45
C CYS A 146 1.47 -7.67 2.04
N LEU A 147 1.50 -6.78 3.05
CA LEU A 147 2.74 -6.39 3.74
C LEU A 147 3.45 -7.61 4.32
N PHE A 148 2.73 -8.44 5.09
CA PHE A 148 3.31 -9.64 5.68
C PHE A 148 3.85 -10.59 4.60
N THR A 149 3.06 -10.87 3.55
CA THR A 149 3.46 -11.80 2.47
C THR A 149 4.72 -11.34 1.77
N VAL A 150 4.82 -10.05 1.38
CA VAL A 150 6.02 -9.55 0.69
C VAL A 150 7.26 -9.65 1.57
N LEU A 151 7.13 -9.31 2.85
CA LEU A 151 8.25 -9.37 3.80
C LEU A 151 8.67 -10.80 4.10
N ASP A 152 7.73 -11.73 4.23
CA ASP A 152 8.01 -13.14 4.50
C ASP A 152 8.69 -13.82 3.31
N VAL A 153 8.21 -13.59 2.10
CA VAL A 153 8.81 -14.09 0.86
C VAL A 153 10.23 -13.58 0.68
N LEU A 154 10.44 -12.28 0.86
CA LEU A 154 11.77 -11.68 0.67
C LEU A 154 12.74 -12.08 1.78
N ALA A 155 12.30 -12.21 3.03
CA ALA A 155 13.16 -12.71 4.11
C ALA A 155 13.74 -14.10 3.81
N ALA A 156 12.97 -14.95 3.14
CA ALA A 156 13.40 -16.30 2.78
C ALA A 156 14.27 -16.35 1.51
N ARG A 157 14.05 -15.46 0.55
CA ARG A 157 14.62 -15.58 -0.81
C ARG A 157 15.63 -14.49 -1.16
N ALA A 158 15.39 -13.25 -0.73
CA ALA A 158 16.18 -12.08 -1.08
C ALA A 158 16.18 -11.03 0.04
N PRO A 159 16.75 -11.33 1.23
CA PRO A 159 16.65 -10.47 2.41
C PRO A 159 17.27 -9.07 2.24
N GLN A 160 18.13 -8.88 1.23
CA GLN A 160 18.74 -7.58 0.91
C GLN A 160 17.80 -6.64 0.13
N VAL A 161 16.67 -7.14 -0.41
CA VAL A 161 15.71 -6.33 -1.18
C VAL A 161 14.80 -5.59 -0.21
N PRO A 162 14.83 -4.24 -0.17
CA PRO A 162 13.94 -3.48 0.70
C PRO A 162 12.49 -3.62 0.26
N ALA A 163 11.63 -3.78 1.25
CA ALA A 163 10.20 -3.90 1.01
C ALA A 163 9.36 -3.28 2.13
N GLY A 164 8.16 -2.86 1.76
CA GLY A 164 7.20 -2.34 2.70
C GLY A 164 5.89 -1.93 2.05
N PHE A 165 5.05 -1.27 2.86
CA PHE A 165 3.71 -0.88 2.48
C PHE A 165 3.46 0.59 2.83
N ILE A 166 2.79 1.30 1.94
CA ILE A 166 2.40 2.70 2.12
C ILE A 166 0.89 2.79 1.98
N HIS A 167 0.23 3.24 3.03
CA HIS A 167 -1.19 3.59 2.98
C HIS A 167 -1.36 5.03 2.53
N LEU A 168 -2.34 5.22 1.67
CA LEU A 168 -2.68 6.46 1.01
C LEU A 168 -4.05 6.96 1.50
N PRO A 169 -4.25 8.30 1.60
CA PRO A 169 -5.54 8.90 1.85
C PRO A 169 -6.53 8.72 0.69
N TYR A 170 -7.80 9.03 0.94
CA TYR A 170 -8.75 9.27 -0.14
C TYR A 170 -8.28 10.39 -1.07
N VAL A 171 -8.68 10.33 -2.35
CA VAL A 171 -8.62 11.48 -3.26
C VAL A 171 -9.90 12.33 -3.15
N PRO A 172 -9.86 13.63 -3.49
CA PRO A 172 -11.01 14.54 -3.34
C PRO A 172 -12.28 14.05 -4.03
N SER A 173 -12.18 13.42 -5.21
CA SER A 173 -13.33 12.85 -5.91
C SER A 173 -14.04 11.74 -5.12
N GLN A 174 -13.30 10.89 -4.41
CA GLN A 174 -13.88 9.86 -3.54
C GLN A 174 -14.65 10.48 -2.38
N VAL A 175 -14.09 11.51 -1.74
CA VAL A 175 -14.78 12.22 -0.67
C VAL A 175 -16.04 12.91 -1.19
N ALA A 176 -16.00 13.49 -2.40
CA ALA A 176 -17.19 14.08 -3.02
C ALA A 176 -18.31 13.05 -3.22
N GLU A 177 -17.98 11.83 -3.66
CA GLU A 177 -18.97 10.75 -3.81
C GLU A 177 -19.50 10.26 -2.44
N LEU A 178 -18.64 10.13 -1.44
CA LEU A 178 -19.07 9.80 -0.08
C LEU A 178 -20.06 10.83 0.48
N ILE A 179 -19.78 12.13 0.28
CA ILE A 179 -20.67 13.22 0.68
C ILE A 179 -22.04 13.12 0.00
N LYS A 180 -22.06 12.84 -1.30
CA LYS A 180 -23.32 12.65 -2.04
C LYS A 180 -24.13 11.47 -1.50
N ALA A 181 -23.48 10.32 -1.28
CA ALA A 181 -24.12 9.13 -0.73
C ALA A 181 -24.71 9.40 0.66
N MET A 182 -23.96 10.04 1.55
CA MET A 182 -24.42 10.39 2.91
C MET A 182 -25.64 11.30 2.92
N ARG A 183 -25.74 12.24 1.97
CA ARG A 183 -26.91 13.13 1.85
C ARG A 183 -28.18 12.38 1.44
N SER A 184 -28.04 11.32 0.65
CA SER A 184 -29.19 10.53 0.21
C SER A 184 -29.70 9.56 1.27
N GLU A 185 -28.87 9.17 2.24
CA GLU A 185 -29.17 8.18 3.27
C GLU A 185 -29.63 8.79 4.61
N ALA A 186 -29.80 10.10 4.70
CA ALA A 186 -30.13 10.82 5.94
C ALA A 186 -29.19 10.45 7.13
N ALA A 187 -27.93 10.16 6.81
CA ALA A 187 -26.92 9.76 7.78
C ALA A 187 -26.45 10.94 8.64
N LEU A 188 -25.57 10.67 9.60
CA LEU A 188 -24.97 11.65 10.52
C LEU A 188 -24.59 12.97 9.83
N GLU A 189 -24.77 14.08 10.54
CA GLU A 189 -24.39 15.38 10.04
C GLU A 189 -22.90 15.42 9.65
N PHE A 190 -22.64 16.07 8.55
CA PHE A 190 -21.36 16.10 7.87
C PHE A 190 -20.16 16.48 8.75
N HIS A 191 -20.32 17.47 9.63
CA HIS A 191 -19.26 17.93 10.53
C HIS A 191 -18.95 16.95 11.68
N GLN A 192 -19.72 15.91 11.84
CA GLN A 192 -19.51 14.86 12.84
C GLN A 192 -18.62 13.70 12.30
N ARG A 193 -18.23 13.75 11.02
CA ARG A 193 -17.42 12.72 10.38
C ARG A 193 -15.95 13.14 10.36
N ALA A 194 -15.08 12.26 10.83
CA ALA A 194 -13.63 12.43 10.78
C ALA A 194 -12.97 11.76 9.56
N ASP A 195 -13.71 10.96 8.81
CA ASP A 195 -13.23 10.11 7.72
C ASP A 195 -13.37 10.73 6.32
N ILE A 196 -13.47 12.06 6.25
CA ILE A 196 -13.59 12.83 5.00
C ILE A 196 -12.29 13.48 4.55
N ALA A 197 -11.19 13.23 5.25
CA ALA A 197 -9.90 13.74 4.85
C ALA A 197 -9.49 13.18 3.49
N SER A 198 -8.87 14.02 2.66
CA SER A 198 -8.38 13.65 1.33
C SER A 198 -7.07 14.33 0.99
N MET A 199 -6.36 13.79 0.01
CA MET A 199 -5.15 14.36 -0.56
C MET A 199 -5.22 14.30 -2.08
N GLU A 200 -4.77 15.35 -2.75
CA GLU A 200 -4.71 15.38 -4.21
C GLU A 200 -3.88 14.21 -4.77
N LEU A 201 -4.37 13.56 -5.83
CA LEU A 201 -3.69 12.40 -6.43
C LEU A 201 -2.26 12.75 -6.87
N SER A 202 -2.03 13.93 -7.41
CA SER A 202 -0.70 14.41 -7.80
C SER A 202 0.26 14.48 -6.62
N ARG A 203 -0.20 14.91 -5.45
CA ARG A 203 0.59 14.92 -4.22
C ARG A 203 0.89 13.49 -3.73
N ILE A 204 -0.08 12.60 -3.82
CA ILE A 204 0.10 11.17 -3.48
C ILE A 204 1.15 10.54 -4.42
N VAL A 205 1.04 10.76 -5.73
CA VAL A 205 2.00 10.26 -6.73
C VAL A 205 3.41 10.76 -6.43
N ASN A 206 3.57 12.06 -6.16
CA ASN A 206 4.87 12.65 -5.81
C ASN A 206 5.42 12.07 -4.51
N ALA A 207 4.58 11.81 -3.52
CA ALA A 207 5.00 11.20 -2.26
C ALA A 207 5.53 9.78 -2.47
N VAL A 208 4.87 8.96 -3.29
CA VAL A 208 5.32 7.61 -3.61
C VAL A 208 6.58 7.65 -4.47
N GLU A 209 6.69 8.56 -5.43
CA GLU A 209 7.91 8.79 -6.20
C GLU A 209 9.11 9.13 -5.30
N THR A 210 8.91 10.02 -4.33
CA THR A 210 9.92 10.35 -3.31
C THR A 210 10.31 9.14 -2.46
N ALA A 211 9.33 8.33 -2.02
CA ALA A 211 9.60 7.12 -1.25
C ALA A 211 10.45 6.11 -2.06
N ILE A 212 10.16 5.98 -3.36
CA ILE A 212 10.96 5.17 -4.28
C ILE A 212 12.38 5.72 -4.38
N ALA A 213 12.55 7.01 -4.66
CA ALA A 213 13.85 7.64 -4.82
C ALA A 213 14.73 7.49 -3.57
N VAL A 214 14.16 7.74 -2.38
CA VAL A 214 14.86 7.57 -1.10
C VAL A 214 15.27 6.11 -0.89
N THR A 215 14.39 5.15 -1.21
CA THR A 215 14.66 3.72 -1.06
C THR A 215 15.81 3.26 -1.97
N LEU A 216 15.95 3.84 -3.15
CA LEU A 216 16.94 3.45 -4.16
C LEU A 216 18.25 4.23 -4.08
N LYS A 217 18.29 5.31 -3.29
CA LYS A 217 19.46 6.18 -3.16
C LYS A 217 20.70 5.39 -2.74
N GLY A 218 21.76 5.50 -3.55
CA GLY A 218 23.03 4.80 -3.31
C GLY A 218 23.03 3.30 -3.65
N ARG A 219 21.94 2.76 -4.20
CA ARG A 219 21.93 1.37 -4.69
C ARG A 219 22.60 1.27 -6.05
N VAL A 220 23.48 0.29 -6.19
CA VAL A 220 24.14 0.00 -7.46
C VAL A 220 23.17 -0.77 -8.37
N ARG A 221 23.09 -0.36 -9.64
CA ARG A 221 22.39 -1.13 -10.68
C ARG A 221 23.12 -2.46 -10.88
N ALA A 222 22.47 -3.56 -10.56
CA ALA A 222 22.96 -4.89 -10.89
C ALA A 222 22.68 -5.21 -12.36
#